data_8fd13bb91e2bd3eed8448d274c409e71
#
_entry.id   8fd13bb91e2bd3eed8448d274c409e71
#
_cell.length_a   1.000
_cell.length_b   1.000
_cell.length_c   1.000
_cell.angle_alpha   90.00
_cell.angle_beta   90.00
_cell.angle_gamma   90.00
#
_symmetry.space_group_name_H-M   'P 1'
#
loop_
_entity.id
_entity.type
_entity.pdbx_description
1 polymer ?
#
loop_
_entity_poly.entity_id
_entity_poly.type
_entity_poly.pdbx_seq_one_letter_code
_entity_poly.pdbx_strand_id
1 'polypeptide(L)'
;MRLSSLTGARRPRTPAVRAAIPRAGPERGVSSMTIDSVRGAPDTTEPAEPELVQLLTPEGERVEHPDYPLDLSAEEVRDLYRDLVIVRRIDLESVALTRQGELGIWASLLGQEAAQIGSGRALTEHDMVFPTYREHGVAWCRNVEPLNLLGLFRGVNHGGWDPAEHGFHLYTIVIGSQTLHATGYAMGIQRDGVLGTPSAGATIAYFGDGATSQGDVNESFVFASVFNAPIVFFCQNNQWAISQPLERQTRIPLYKRAQGFGFPGIRVDGNDVFACLAVTRKALENARTGQGPTLIEAFTYRMGAHTTTDDPTRYRLKAEEEAWKLKDPIERVKAYLVRNDLADSGFFDKVEDEAKQLSRELREACLALPDPEPLSMFDHVYAERHPLMTEEQEQFAAYLASFEEGSK
;
A
#
# COMPACT_ATOMS: atom_id res chain seq x y z
N MET A 1 -10.54 49.33 50.80
CA MET A 1 -11.44 50.47 50.63
C MET A 1 -12.04 50.42 49.20
N ARG A 2 -13.36 50.14 49.18
CA ARG A 2 -14.35 50.33 48.10
C ARG A 2 -13.97 50.02 46.61
N LEU A 3 -14.64 48.99 46.12
CA LEU A 3 -15.06 48.73 44.75
C LEU A 3 -15.82 49.94 44.12
N SER A 4 -15.60 50.23 42.85
CA SER A 4 -16.57 50.89 42.02
C SER A 4 -16.62 50.27 40.64
N SER A 5 -17.80 49.79 40.34
CA SER A 5 -18.40 49.26 39.13
C SER A 5 -18.15 50.11 37.88
N LEU A 6 -17.87 49.45 36.76
CA LEU A 6 -18.14 49.98 35.41
C LEU A 6 -19.06 49.04 34.65
N THR A 7 -20.20 49.58 34.36
CA THR A 7 -21.37 49.06 33.70
C THR A 7 -21.13 48.71 32.23
N GLY A 8 -21.80 47.65 31.79
CA GLY A 8 -21.78 47.16 30.44
C GLY A 8 -22.33 48.07 29.37
N ALA A 9 -21.67 48.14 28.26
CA ALA A 9 -22.19 48.63 27.00
C ALA A 9 -22.71 47.44 26.19
N ARG A 10 -24.03 47.36 26.01
CA ARG A 10 -24.69 46.43 25.10
C ARG A 10 -24.44 46.87 23.67
N ARG A 11 -23.89 46.00 22.81
CA ARG A 11 -23.87 46.21 21.36
C ARG A 11 -25.29 46.05 20.79
N PRO A 12 -25.68 46.87 19.79
CA PRO A 12 -27.02 46.77 19.17
C PRO A 12 -27.13 45.50 18.36
N ARG A 13 -28.23 44.80 18.54
CA ARG A 13 -28.64 43.65 17.68
C ARG A 13 -29.11 44.16 16.32
N THR A 14 -28.45 43.68 15.26
CA THR A 14 -28.91 43.83 13.89
C THR A 14 -30.19 43.00 13.69
N PRO A 15 -31.24 43.50 13.05
CA PRO A 15 -32.46 42.73 12.82
C PRO A 15 -32.19 41.64 11.76
N ALA A 16 -32.62 40.42 12.06
CA ALA A 16 -32.60 39.30 11.13
C ALA A 16 -33.62 39.55 10.01
N VAL A 17 -33.14 39.72 8.78
CA VAL A 17 -33.96 39.69 7.58
C VAL A 17 -34.40 38.24 7.36
N ARG A 18 -35.66 37.94 7.67
CA ARG A 18 -36.32 36.69 7.26
C ARG A 18 -36.58 36.78 5.76
N ALA A 19 -35.74 36.14 4.95
CA ALA A 19 -36.08 35.84 3.57
C ALA A 19 -37.23 34.81 3.55
N ALA A 20 -38.34 35.15 2.97
CA ALA A 20 -39.47 34.27 2.74
C ALA A 20 -39.06 33.24 1.68
N ILE A 21 -39.08 31.98 2.05
CA ILE A 21 -38.90 30.84 1.11
C ILE A 21 -40.25 30.70 0.35
N PRO A 22 -40.27 30.77 -1.00
CA PRO A 22 -41.46 30.50 -1.77
C PRO A 22 -41.89 29.03 -1.56
N ARG A 23 -43.17 28.81 -1.29
CA ARG A 23 -43.77 27.46 -1.26
C ARG A 23 -43.66 26.85 -2.65
N ALA A 24 -43.06 25.67 -2.70
CA ALA A 24 -42.98 24.83 -3.90
C ALA A 24 -44.39 24.53 -4.43
N GLY A 25 -44.59 24.76 -5.71
CA GLY A 25 -45.76 24.31 -6.46
C GLY A 25 -45.68 22.79 -6.67
N PRO A 26 -46.74 22.15 -7.21
CA PRO A 26 -46.88 20.72 -7.25
C PRO A 26 -45.72 20.04 -7.98
N GLU A 27 -45.16 19.03 -7.35
CA GLU A 27 -44.10 18.17 -7.83
C GLU A 27 -44.44 17.66 -9.25
N ARG A 28 -43.68 18.12 -10.24
CA ARG A 28 -43.57 17.37 -11.49
C ARG A 28 -42.66 16.19 -11.15
N GLY A 29 -43.20 14.97 -11.31
CA GLY A 29 -42.52 13.73 -11.07
C GLY A 29 -41.13 13.74 -11.71
N VAL A 30 -40.11 13.75 -10.88
CA VAL A 30 -38.75 13.40 -11.27
C VAL A 30 -38.80 11.91 -11.57
N SER A 31 -38.92 11.56 -12.86
CA SER A 31 -38.68 10.20 -13.33
C SER A 31 -37.33 9.78 -12.79
N SER A 32 -37.32 8.80 -11.89
CA SER A 32 -36.09 8.13 -11.48
C SER A 32 -35.50 7.49 -12.74
N MET A 33 -34.49 8.14 -13.33
CA MET A 33 -33.62 7.49 -14.30
C MET A 33 -32.91 6.37 -13.54
N THR A 34 -33.46 5.18 -13.60
CA THR A 34 -32.75 3.97 -13.23
C THR A 34 -31.57 3.81 -14.20
N ILE A 35 -30.39 3.57 -13.66
CA ILE A 35 -29.12 3.36 -14.39
C ILE A 35 -29.19 2.17 -15.38
N ASP A 36 -30.28 1.40 -15.35
CA ASP A 36 -30.52 0.25 -16.23
C ASP A 36 -30.82 0.61 -17.69
N SER A 37 -31.07 1.88 -18.03
CA SER A 37 -31.43 2.26 -19.41
C SER A 37 -30.24 2.56 -20.35
N VAL A 38 -28.98 2.35 -19.89
CA VAL A 38 -27.76 2.56 -20.71
C VAL A 38 -27.08 1.24 -21.08
N ARG A 39 -27.67 0.09 -20.77
CA ARG A 39 -27.20 -1.17 -21.32
C ARG A 39 -27.70 -1.29 -22.77
N GLY A 40 -26.85 -0.84 -23.72
CA GLY A 40 -26.92 -1.37 -25.07
C GLY A 40 -26.84 -2.88 -25.01
N ALA A 41 -27.53 -3.58 -25.92
CA ALA A 41 -27.47 -5.04 -26.01
C ALA A 41 -26.00 -5.48 -25.95
N PRO A 42 -25.64 -6.49 -25.15
CA PRO A 42 -24.27 -6.96 -25.09
C PRO A 42 -23.87 -7.40 -26.49
N ASP A 43 -22.77 -6.83 -27.00
CA ASP A 43 -22.07 -7.38 -28.15
C ASP A 43 -21.70 -8.81 -27.74
N THR A 44 -22.28 -9.82 -28.40
CA THR A 44 -22.21 -11.23 -28.04
C THR A 44 -20.87 -11.90 -28.35
N THR A 45 -19.85 -11.14 -28.70
CA THR A 45 -18.47 -11.59 -28.59
C THR A 45 -18.05 -11.38 -27.13
N GLU A 46 -18.12 -12.42 -26.30
CA GLU A 46 -17.45 -12.42 -25.02
C GLU A 46 -16.01 -11.97 -25.26
N PRO A 47 -15.56 -10.86 -24.67
CA PRO A 47 -14.16 -10.50 -24.76
C PRO A 47 -13.38 -11.67 -24.17
N ALA A 48 -12.42 -12.23 -24.93
CA ALA A 48 -11.51 -13.25 -24.42
C ALA A 48 -11.05 -12.81 -23.01
N GLU A 49 -11.12 -13.73 -22.05
CA GLU A 49 -10.66 -13.41 -20.68
C GLU A 49 -9.29 -12.75 -20.78
N PRO A 50 -9.08 -11.64 -20.07
CA PRO A 50 -7.81 -10.94 -20.14
C PRO A 50 -6.70 -11.93 -19.78
N GLU A 51 -5.68 -12.01 -20.63
CA GLU A 51 -4.53 -12.89 -20.45
C GLU A 51 -3.92 -12.64 -19.05
N LEU A 52 -4.01 -13.65 -18.20
CA LEU A 52 -3.54 -13.60 -16.81
C LEU A 52 -2.29 -14.49 -16.72
N VAL A 53 -1.14 -13.88 -16.48
CA VAL A 53 0.09 -14.64 -16.26
C VAL A 53 -0.02 -15.39 -14.95
N GLN A 54 0.10 -16.72 -15.01
CA GLN A 54 0.08 -17.64 -13.89
C GLN A 54 1.19 -18.68 -14.08
N LEU A 55 1.94 -18.98 -13.02
CA LEU A 55 3.00 -19.99 -12.97
C LEU A 55 2.77 -21.08 -11.95
N LEU A 56 1.80 -20.87 -11.05
CA LEU A 56 1.38 -21.82 -10.03
C LEU A 56 -0.14 -21.78 -9.89
N THR A 57 -0.83 -22.92 -10.05
CA THR A 57 -2.29 -22.97 -9.84
C THR A 57 -2.66 -22.88 -8.37
N PRO A 58 -3.92 -22.56 -8.01
CA PRO A 58 -4.38 -22.62 -6.63
C PRO A 58 -4.13 -23.96 -5.93
N GLU A 59 -4.13 -25.06 -6.70
CA GLU A 59 -3.90 -26.43 -6.22
C GLU A 59 -2.40 -26.78 -6.09
N GLY A 60 -1.51 -25.83 -6.37
CA GLY A 60 -0.05 -26.02 -6.29
C GLY A 60 0.54 -26.80 -7.46
N GLU A 61 -0.04 -26.66 -8.66
CA GLU A 61 0.52 -27.24 -9.89
C GLU A 61 1.33 -26.20 -10.64
N ARG A 62 2.51 -26.59 -11.13
CA ARG A 62 3.37 -25.71 -11.92
C ARG A 62 2.79 -25.49 -13.32
N VAL A 63 2.78 -24.23 -13.76
CA VAL A 63 2.38 -23.82 -15.11
C VAL A 63 3.59 -23.18 -15.79
N GLU A 64 3.91 -23.65 -16.99
CA GLU A 64 4.97 -23.06 -17.82
C GLU A 64 4.42 -21.85 -18.60
N HIS A 65 5.22 -20.78 -18.67
CA HIS A 65 4.89 -19.61 -19.48
C HIS A 65 6.11 -19.24 -20.34
N PRO A 66 5.97 -19.14 -21.67
CA PRO A 66 7.11 -18.96 -22.57
C PRO A 66 7.86 -17.63 -22.34
N ASP A 67 7.14 -16.57 -21.97
CA ASP A 67 7.72 -15.24 -21.76
C ASP A 67 8.26 -15.02 -20.36
N TYR A 68 7.88 -15.86 -19.40
CA TYR A 68 8.23 -15.72 -17.96
C TYR A 68 8.79 -17.03 -17.41
N PRO A 69 9.91 -17.53 -18.00
CA PRO A 69 10.56 -18.72 -17.46
C PRO A 69 11.04 -18.42 -16.02
N LEU A 70 10.80 -19.36 -15.13
CA LEU A 70 11.22 -19.24 -13.73
C LEU A 70 11.76 -20.58 -13.26
N ASP A 71 13.04 -20.63 -12.95
CA ASP A 71 13.69 -21.78 -12.32
C ASP A 71 14.04 -21.38 -10.87
N LEU A 72 13.56 -22.16 -9.91
CA LEU A 72 13.77 -21.96 -8.48
C LEU A 72 14.26 -23.24 -7.87
N SER A 73 15.30 -23.16 -7.07
CA SER A 73 15.74 -24.24 -6.21
C SER A 73 14.70 -24.55 -5.14
N ALA A 74 14.76 -25.72 -4.56
CA ALA A 74 13.90 -26.10 -3.43
C ALA A 74 14.06 -25.17 -2.23
N GLU A 75 15.25 -24.59 -2.03
CA GLU A 75 15.54 -23.64 -0.98
C GLU A 75 14.83 -22.31 -1.24
N GLU A 76 14.94 -21.74 -2.44
CA GLU A 76 14.24 -20.50 -2.80
C GLU A 76 12.72 -20.63 -2.66
N VAL A 77 12.13 -21.78 -3.00
CA VAL A 77 10.69 -21.99 -2.81
C VAL A 77 10.33 -22.07 -1.33
N ARG A 78 11.15 -22.72 -0.50
CA ARG A 78 10.97 -22.75 0.95
C ARG A 78 11.06 -21.35 1.57
N ASP A 79 12.00 -20.53 1.10
CA ASP A 79 12.17 -19.16 1.56
C ASP A 79 10.96 -18.28 1.19
N LEU A 80 10.44 -18.43 -0.03
CA LEU A 80 9.20 -17.75 -0.43
C LEU A 80 8.02 -18.15 0.48
N TYR A 81 7.87 -19.46 0.77
CA TYR A 81 6.84 -19.93 1.70
C TYR A 81 7.00 -19.32 3.10
N ARG A 82 8.22 -19.34 3.62
CA ARG A 82 8.56 -18.76 4.93
C ARG A 82 8.20 -17.27 4.96
N ASP A 83 8.60 -16.49 3.95
CA ASP A 83 8.29 -15.06 3.87
C ASP A 83 6.78 -14.79 3.87
N LEU A 84 6.01 -15.54 3.09
CA LEU A 84 4.55 -15.43 3.05
C LEU A 84 3.91 -15.64 4.44
N VAL A 85 4.36 -16.67 5.17
CA VAL A 85 3.87 -17.00 6.52
C VAL A 85 4.26 -15.90 7.51
N ILE A 86 5.50 -15.44 7.46
CA ILE A 86 6.02 -14.40 8.37
C ILE A 86 5.27 -13.09 8.19
N VAL A 87 5.11 -12.60 6.95
CA VAL A 87 4.45 -11.30 6.74
C VAL A 87 2.96 -11.35 7.08
N ARG A 88 2.28 -12.48 6.85
CA ARG A 88 0.92 -12.68 7.33
C ARG A 88 0.85 -12.65 8.85
N ARG A 89 1.82 -13.22 9.55
CA ARG A 89 1.88 -13.22 11.02
C ARG A 89 2.09 -11.81 11.56
N ILE A 90 3.00 -11.04 10.98
CA ILE A 90 3.22 -9.62 11.31
C ILE A 90 1.92 -8.83 11.14
N ASP A 91 1.23 -9.02 10.02
CA ASP A 91 -0.03 -8.33 9.71
C ASP A 91 -1.13 -8.64 10.72
N LEU A 92 -1.34 -9.93 11.04
CA LEU A 92 -2.33 -10.36 12.01
C LEU A 92 -2.03 -9.84 13.42
N GLU A 93 -0.76 -9.81 13.83
CA GLU A 93 -0.34 -9.25 15.11
C GLU A 93 -0.61 -7.76 15.17
N SER A 94 -0.30 -7.02 14.11
CA SER A 94 -0.54 -5.58 14.02
C SER A 94 -2.04 -5.24 14.09
N VAL A 95 -2.89 -6.05 13.44
CA VAL A 95 -4.36 -5.93 13.58
C VAL A 95 -4.78 -6.18 15.03
N ALA A 96 -4.20 -7.17 15.72
CA ALA A 96 -4.51 -7.46 17.11
C ALA A 96 -4.09 -6.31 18.05
N LEU A 97 -2.89 -5.75 17.86
CA LEU A 97 -2.39 -4.58 18.59
C LEU A 97 -3.28 -3.35 18.38
N THR A 98 -3.74 -3.10 17.14
CA THR A 98 -4.68 -2.00 16.87
C THR A 98 -6.00 -2.17 17.62
N ARG A 99 -6.56 -3.40 17.64
CA ARG A 99 -7.79 -3.68 18.39
C ARG A 99 -7.64 -3.52 19.90
N GLN A 100 -6.43 -3.58 20.42
CA GLN A 100 -6.11 -3.33 21.84
C GLN A 100 -5.81 -1.86 22.13
N GLY A 101 -5.79 -1.00 21.10
CA GLY A 101 -5.52 0.43 21.24
C GLY A 101 -4.03 0.80 21.25
N GLU A 102 -3.14 -0.16 20.95
CA GLU A 102 -1.69 0.08 20.92
C GLU A 102 -1.22 0.74 19.62
N LEU A 103 -1.93 0.51 18.52
CA LEU A 103 -1.74 1.23 17.26
C LEU A 103 -2.97 2.08 16.97
N GLY A 104 -2.77 3.26 16.38
CA GLY A 104 -3.87 4.13 15.98
C GLY A 104 -4.68 3.57 14.81
N ILE A 105 -4.00 2.93 13.86
CA ILE A 105 -4.58 2.33 12.67
C ILE A 105 -3.62 1.27 12.11
N TRP A 106 -4.16 0.34 11.32
CA TRP A 106 -3.36 -0.58 10.51
C TRP A 106 -4.06 -0.88 9.19
N ALA A 107 -3.31 -0.92 8.10
CA ALA A 107 -3.79 -1.28 6.77
C ALA A 107 -3.33 -2.70 6.43
N SER A 108 -4.18 -3.69 6.70
CA SER A 108 -3.84 -5.11 6.50
C SER A 108 -3.49 -5.44 5.06
N LEU A 109 -2.43 -6.23 4.87
CA LEU A 109 -2.02 -6.77 3.57
C LEU A 109 -2.71 -8.10 3.23
N LEU A 110 -3.55 -8.62 4.10
CA LEU A 110 -4.17 -9.95 3.98
C LEU A 110 -4.79 -10.19 2.61
N GLY A 111 -4.33 -11.24 1.92
CA GLY A 111 -4.69 -11.62 0.56
C GLY A 111 -3.73 -11.09 -0.52
N GLN A 112 -2.79 -10.19 -0.18
CA GLN A 112 -1.85 -9.55 -1.10
C GLN A 112 -0.39 -10.00 -0.85
N GLU A 113 -0.19 -11.02 -0.03
CA GLU A 113 1.15 -11.48 0.39
C GLU A 113 1.99 -11.91 -0.81
N ALA A 114 1.42 -12.66 -1.76
CA ALA A 114 2.16 -13.14 -2.93
C ALA A 114 2.58 -12.01 -3.86
N ALA A 115 1.71 -11.02 -4.07
CA ALA A 115 2.03 -9.84 -4.87
C ALA A 115 3.23 -9.08 -4.26
N GLN A 116 3.25 -8.93 -2.93
CA GLN A 116 4.30 -8.20 -2.23
C GLN A 116 5.60 -8.99 -2.10
N ILE A 117 5.54 -10.26 -1.70
CA ILE A 117 6.74 -11.09 -1.58
C ILE A 117 7.35 -11.37 -2.95
N GLY A 118 6.54 -11.74 -3.94
CA GLY A 118 7.04 -12.02 -5.29
C GLY A 118 7.73 -10.80 -5.90
N SER A 119 7.10 -9.65 -5.87
CA SER A 119 7.71 -8.42 -6.39
C SER A 119 8.88 -7.92 -5.54
N GLY A 120 8.79 -8.04 -4.21
CA GLY A 120 9.86 -7.65 -3.29
C GLY A 120 11.13 -8.47 -3.45
N ARG A 121 11.00 -9.78 -3.68
CA ARG A 121 12.15 -10.68 -3.94
C ARG A 121 12.71 -10.60 -5.36
N ALA A 122 12.06 -9.85 -6.25
CA ALA A 122 12.60 -9.52 -7.57
C ALA A 122 13.60 -8.37 -7.56
N LEU A 123 13.63 -7.58 -6.48
CA LEU A 123 14.46 -6.39 -6.34
C LEU A 123 15.94 -6.74 -6.09
N THR A 124 16.82 -5.89 -6.60
CA THR A 124 18.26 -5.88 -6.27
C THR A 124 18.57 -4.75 -5.28
N GLU A 125 19.79 -4.73 -4.78
CA GLU A 125 20.29 -3.68 -3.87
C GLU A 125 20.28 -2.27 -4.48
N HIS A 126 20.37 -2.17 -5.82
CA HIS A 126 20.37 -0.90 -6.55
C HIS A 126 18.97 -0.32 -6.84
N ASP A 127 17.92 -1.09 -6.58
CA ASP A 127 16.55 -0.65 -6.85
C ASP A 127 15.97 0.17 -5.69
N MET A 128 15.16 1.18 -6.04
CA MET A 128 14.45 2.00 -5.06
C MET A 128 12.94 1.74 -5.11
N VAL A 129 12.36 1.44 -3.97
CA VAL A 129 10.93 1.21 -3.78
C VAL A 129 10.22 2.48 -3.33
N PHE A 130 9.09 2.80 -3.96
CA PHE A 130 8.19 3.86 -3.54
C PHE A 130 6.84 3.24 -3.13
N PRO A 131 6.63 2.98 -1.83
CA PRO A 131 5.46 2.30 -1.32
C PRO A 131 4.29 3.23 -1.06
N THR A 132 3.11 2.66 -0.86
CA THR A 132 2.00 3.26 -0.13
C THR A 132 2.15 2.98 1.38
N TYR A 133 1.04 2.82 2.07
CA TYR A 133 0.98 2.47 3.50
C TYR A 133 0.68 0.97 3.75
N ARG A 134 0.70 0.13 2.70
CA ARG A 134 0.28 -1.29 2.79
C ARG A 134 1.37 -2.28 2.39
N GLU A 135 2.50 -1.85 1.88
CA GLU A 135 3.57 -2.71 1.35
C GLU A 135 4.48 -3.29 2.45
N HIS A 136 3.86 -3.82 3.53
CA HIS A 136 4.58 -4.41 4.66
C HIS A 136 5.42 -5.63 4.26
N GLY A 137 4.93 -6.45 3.30
CA GLY A 137 5.68 -7.57 2.75
C GLY A 137 6.88 -7.14 1.92
N VAL A 138 6.76 -6.02 1.17
CA VAL A 138 7.91 -5.46 0.44
C VAL A 138 8.94 -4.87 1.41
N ALA A 139 8.48 -4.19 2.47
CA ALA A 139 9.36 -3.69 3.55
C ALA A 139 10.16 -4.83 4.19
N TRP A 140 9.51 -5.98 4.45
CA TRP A 140 10.17 -7.20 4.91
C TRP A 140 11.27 -7.66 3.95
N CYS A 141 10.99 -7.74 2.64
CA CYS A 141 11.97 -8.10 1.62
C CYS A 141 13.14 -7.12 1.53
N ARG A 142 12.95 -5.87 1.97
CA ARG A 142 13.97 -4.82 2.01
C ARG A 142 14.64 -4.69 3.38
N ASN A 143 14.46 -5.64 4.28
CA ASN A 143 15.03 -5.70 5.62
C ASN A 143 14.68 -4.46 6.47
N VAL A 144 13.51 -3.87 6.26
CA VAL A 144 12.96 -2.89 7.19
C VAL A 144 12.41 -3.62 8.40
N GLU A 145 12.92 -3.29 9.58
CA GLU A 145 12.48 -3.91 10.82
C GLU A 145 10.99 -3.71 11.06
N PRO A 146 10.20 -4.79 11.28
CA PRO A 146 8.76 -4.66 11.49
C PRO A 146 8.37 -3.72 12.64
N LEU A 147 9.21 -3.62 13.68
CA LEU A 147 8.99 -2.71 14.78
C LEU A 147 8.95 -1.23 14.34
N ASN A 148 9.75 -0.86 13.33
CA ASN A 148 9.76 0.49 12.77
C ASN A 148 8.43 0.82 12.09
N LEU A 149 7.82 -0.17 11.41
CA LEU A 149 6.48 -0.02 10.83
C LEU A 149 5.43 0.17 11.94
N LEU A 150 5.49 -0.63 13.00
CA LEU A 150 4.58 -0.50 14.13
C LEU A 150 4.74 0.86 14.83
N GLY A 151 5.97 1.32 15.01
CA GLY A 151 6.27 2.63 15.61
C GLY A 151 5.63 3.79 14.85
N LEU A 152 5.62 3.73 13.51
CA LEU A 152 4.92 4.70 12.68
C LEU A 152 3.40 4.70 12.94
N PHE A 153 2.77 3.53 12.94
CA PHE A 153 1.32 3.40 13.17
C PHE A 153 0.90 3.55 14.63
N ARG A 154 1.83 3.44 15.57
CA ARG A 154 1.65 3.82 16.97
C ARG A 154 1.77 5.33 17.16
N GLY A 155 2.38 6.06 16.25
CA GLY A 155 2.59 7.50 16.32
C GLY A 155 3.80 7.90 17.15
N VAL A 156 4.71 6.97 17.46
CA VAL A 156 5.93 7.24 18.24
C VAL A 156 7.16 7.44 17.35
N ASN A 157 7.03 7.21 16.05
CA ASN A 157 8.11 7.37 15.09
C ASN A 157 7.56 7.95 13.77
N HIS A 158 8.25 8.93 13.20
CA HIS A 158 7.80 9.66 12.00
C HIS A 158 8.43 9.18 10.69
N GLY A 159 9.13 8.08 10.68
CA GLY A 159 9.76 7.56 9.47
C GLY A 159 10.51 6.27 9.70
N GLY A 160 11.00 6.02 10.85
CA GLY A 160 11.47 4.73 11.36
C GLY A 160 12.68 4.09 10.71
N TRP A 161 13.02 4.44 9.47
CA TRP A 161 14.15 3.87 8.72
C TRP A 161 14.74 4.88 7.75
N ASP A 162 16.00 4.65 7.37
CA ASP A 162 16.66 5.41 6.30
C ASP A 162 16.32 4.78 4.94
N PRO A 163 15.67 5.52 4.02
CA PRO A 163 15.36 5.03 2.69
C PRO A 163 16.59 4.59 1.89
N ALA A 164 17.74 5.22 2.10
CA ALA A 164 18.95 4.90 1.37
C ALA A 164 19.56 3.55 1.80
N GLU A 165 19.47 3.20 3.10
CA GLU A 165 20.00 1.94 3.62
C GLU A 165 19.16 0.74 3.14
N HIS A 166 17.85 0.93 3.01
CA HIS A 166 16.93 -0.14 2.66
C HIS A 166 16.53 -0.16 1.18
N GLY A 167 16.83 0.90 0.41
CA GLY A 167 16.26 1.06 -0.94
C GLY A 167 14.72 1.05 -0.91
N PHE A 168 14.14 1.53 0.20
CA PHE A 168 12.71 1.52 0.46
C PHE A 168 12.28 2.87 1.04
N HIS A 169 11.56 3.66 0.24
CA HIS A 169 11.12 5.00 0.64
C HIS A 169 10.12 4.96 1.80
N LEU A 170 9.93 6.09 2.46
CA LEU A 170 8.94 6.20 3.52
C LEU A 170 7.52 5.95 2.99
N TYR A 171 6.66 5.44 3.86
CA TYR A 171 5.26 5.21 3.49
C TYR A 171 4.56 6.48 3.04
N THR A 172 3.82 6.38 1.95
CA THR A 172 3.04 7.47 1.38
C THR A 172 1.56 7.28 1.68
N ILE A 173 0.99 8.20 2.44
CA ILE A 173 -0.45 8.19 2.79
C ILE A 173 -1.28 8.92 1.74
N VAL A 174 -0.72 9.95 1.09
CA VAL A 174 -1.40 10.70 0.02
C VAL A 174 -1.45 9.85 -1.24
N ILE A 175 -2.66 9.38 -1.58
CA ILE A 175 -2.89 8.39 -2.63
C ILE A 175 -2.34 8.86 -3.99
N GLY A 176 -1.43 8.07 -4.57
CA GLY A 176 -0.88 8.28 -5.91
C GLY A 176 0.37 9.16 -5.97
N SER A 177 0.65 10.02 -4.97
CA SER A 177 1.76 10.99 -5.03
C SER A 177 3.14 10.32 -5.14
N GLN A 178 3.32 9.13 -4.58
CA GLN A 178 4.58 8.37 -4.66
C GLN A 178 4.97 8.02 -6.11
N THR A 179 4.01 7.92 -7.03
CA THR A 179 4.29 7.55 -8.42
C THR A 179 5.07 8.63 -9.17
N LEU A 180 4.76 9.91 -8.92
CA LEU A 180 5.52 11.04 -9.47
C LEU A 180 6.93 11.11 -8.86
N HIS A 181 7.07 10.88 -7.54
CA HIS A 181 8.37 10.83 -6.88
C HIS A 181 9.23 9.69 -7.45
N ALA A 182 8.65 8.49 -7.61
CA ALA A 182 9.32 7.34 -8.21
C ALA A 182 9.78 7.63 -9.65
N THR A 183 8.92 8.27 -10.44
CA THR A 183 9.26 8.63 -11.82
C THR A 183 10.39 9.66 -11.87
N GLY A 184 10.36 10.67 -10.99
CA GLY A 184 11.44 11.66 -10.88
C GLY A 184 12.77 11.01 -10.46
N TYR A 185 12.74 10.08 -9.50
CA TYR A 185 13.91 9.33 -9.07
C TYR A 185 14.47 8.45 -10.21
N ALA A 186 13.60 7.75 -10.95
CA ALA A 186 13.98 6.97 -12.13
C ALA A 186 14.65 7.84 -13.20
N MET A 187 14.14 9.04 -13.44
CA MET A 187 14.80 10.01 -14.35
C MET A 187 16.17 10.44 -13.84
N GLY A 188 16.38 10.49 -12.51
CA GLY A 188 17.68 10.68 -11.88
C GLY A 188 18.64 9.56 -12.21
N ILE A 189 18.25 8.30 -11.96
CA ILE A 189 19.06 7.10 -12.31
C ILE A 189 19.47 7.12 -13.79
N GLN A 190 18.55 7.49 -14.69
CA GLN A 190 18.84 7.58 -16.11
C GLN A 190 19.92 8.64 -16.40
N ARG A 191 19.90 9.78 -15.71
CA ARG A 191 20.89 10.87 -15.87
C ARG A 191 22.25 10.51 -15.32
N ASP A 192 22.32 9.64 -14.34
CA ASP A 192 23.59 9.13 -13.80
C ASP A 192 24.34 8.25 -14.80
N GLY A 193 23.68 7.84 -15.91
CA GLY A 193 24.30 7.12 -17.01
C GLY A 193 24.67 5.67 -16.69
N VAL A 194 24.05 5.07 -15.67
CA VAL A 194 24.38 3.73 -15.18
C VAL A 194 23.55 2.61 -15.85
N LEU A 195 22.52 2.94 -16.65
CA LEU A 195 21.66 1.94 -17.30
C LEU A 195 22.47 0.98 -18.19
N GLY A 196 22.14 -0.29 -18.11
CA GLY A 196 22.84 -1.37 -18.85
C GLY A 196 24.18 -1.76 -18.21
N THR A 197 24.55 -1.23 -17.05
CA THR A 197 25.74 -1.63 -16.30
C THR A 197 25.39 -2.50 -15.09
N PRO A 198 26.35 -3.18 -14.45
CA PRO A 198 26.07 -3.96 -13.23
C PRO A 198 25.54 -3.15 -12.05
N SER A 199 25.78 -1.83 -12.02
CA SER A 199 25.27 -0.91 -11.00
C SER A 199 23.95 -0.23 -11.39
N ALA A 200 23.31 -0.66 -12.47
CA ALA A 200 22.03 -0.12 -12.90
C ALA A 200 20.93 -0.49 -11.89
N GLY A 201 20.23 0.53 -11.40
CA GLY A 201 19.01 0.38 -10.63
C GLY A 201 17.78 0.74 -11.45
N ALA A 202 16.63 0.38 -10.92
CA ALA A 202 15.32 0.83 -11.39
C ALA A 202 14.49 1.29 -10.20
N THR A 203 13.39 1.99 -10.45
CA THR A 203 12.40 2.25 -9.42
C THR A 203 11.20 1.32 -9.56
N ILE A 204 10.56 1.02 -8.44
CA ILE A 204 9.25 0.39 -8.43
C ILE A 204 8.28 1.22 -7.59
N ALA A 205 7.16 1.62 -8.18
CA ALA A 205 6.12 2.38 -7.51
C ALA A 205 4.90 1.47 -7.24
N TYR A 206 4.57 1.26 -5.98
CA TYR A 206 3.40 0.48 -5.58
C TYR A 206 2.18 1.37 -5.41
N PHE A 207 1.02 0.89 -5.83
CA PHE A 207 -0.26 1.57 -5.62
C PHE A 207 -1.43 0.59 -5.77
N GLY A 208 -2.57 0.93 -5.18
CA GLY A 208 -3.81 0.16 -5.33
C GLY A 208 -4.60 0.57 -6.58
N ASP A 209 -5.60 -0.23 -6.93
CA ASP A 209 -6.54 0.05 -8.03
C ASP A 209 -7.19 1.43 -7.91
N GLY A 210 -7.56 1.84 -6.69
CA GLY A 210 -8.14 3.17 -6.42
C GLY A 210 -7.24 4.35 -6.81
N ALA A 211 -5.93 4.19 -6.67
CA ALA A 211 -4.97 5.23 -7.02
C ALA A 211 -4.94 5.51 -8.54
N THR A 212 -5.35 4.57 -9.37
CA THR A 212 -5.39 4.76 -10.83
C THR A 212 -6.38 5.84 -11.27
N SER A 213 -7.26 6.28 -10.38
CA SER A 213 -8.19 7.39 -10.60
C SER A 213 -7.59 8.77 -10.27
N GLN A 214 -6.39 8.81 -9.67
CA GLN A 214 -5.68 10.04 -9.35
C GLN A 214 -4.93 10.60 -10.57
N GLY A 215 -4.87 11.92 -10.65
CA GLY A 215 -4.11 12.64 -11.69
C GLY A 215 -2.64 12.29 -11.65
N ASP A 216 -2.03 12.27 -10.46
CA ASP A 216 -0.60 11.98 -10.24
C ASP A 216 -0.15 10.69 -10.88
N VAL A 217 -0.96 9.61 -10.81
CA VAL A 217 -0.64 8.33 -11.45
C VAL A 217 -0.64 8.46 -12.98
N ASN A 218 -1.61 9.16 -13.55
CA ASN A 218 -1.69 9.35 -15.00
C ASN A 218 -0.56 10.27 -15.50
N GLU A 219 -0.25 11.34 -14.77
CA GLU A 219 0.88 12.21 -15.09
C GLU A 219 2.22 11.48 -15.00
N SER A 220 2.41 10.62 -14.00
CA SER A 220 3.61 9.80 -13.90
C SER A 220 3.77 8.83 -15.07
N PHE A 221 2.68 8.28 -15.60
CA PHE A 221 2.70 7.46 -16.83
C PHE A 221 3.15 8.27 -18.04
N VAL A 222 2.67 9.52 -18.18
CA VAL A 222 3.10 10.44 -19.26
C VAL A 222 4.60 10.69 -19.16
N PHE A 223 5.09 11.12 -17.98
CA PHE A 223 6.52 11.41 -17.79
C PHE A 223 7.37 10.16 -18.00
N ALA A 224 7.01 9.03 -17.41
CA ALA A 224 7.75 7.79 -17.54
C ALA A 224 7.87 7.36 -19.02
N SER A 225 6.78 7.45 -19.78
CA SER A 225 6.77 7.10 -21.20
C SER A 225 7.62 8.06 -22.04
N VAL A 226 7.40 9.38 -21.89
CA VAL A 226 8.08 10.39 -22.73
C VAL A 226 9.58 10.41 -22.48
N PHE A 227 10.02 10.22 -21.25
CA PHE A 227 11.44 10.18 -20.87
C PHE A 227 12.03 8.77 -20.88
N ASN A 228 11.24 7.75 -21.20
CA ASN A 228 11.67 6.34 -21.18
C ASN A 228 12.32 5.96 -19.83
N ALA A 229 11.68 6.38 -18.71
CA ALA A 229 12.25 6.26 -17.39
C ALA A 229 12.32 4.79 -16.93
N PRO A 230 13.38 4.37 -16.22
CA PRO A 230 13.56 3.00 -15.73
C PRO A 230 12.68 2.73 -14.49
N ILE A 231 11.37 2.58 -14.70
CA ILE A 231 10.39 2.39 -13.63
C ILE A 231 9.44 1.24 -13.91
N VAL A 232 9.09 0.52 -12.84
CA VAL A 232 7.98 -0.44 -12.81
C VAL A 232 6.85 0.15 -12.00
N PHE A 233 5.69 0.27 -12.59
CA PHE A 233 4.44 0.62 -11.90
C PHE A 233 3.75 -0.68 -11.46
N PHE A 234 3.69 -0.94 -10.16
CA PHE A 234 3.11 -2.16 -9.62
C PHE A 234 1.75 -1.87 -8.97
N CYS A 235 0.69 -2.13 -9.71
CA CYS A 235 -0.69 -1.95 -9.26
C CYS A 235 -1.19 -3.22 -8.55
N GLN A 236 -1.34 -3.17 -7.22
CA GLN A 236 -2.04 -4.20 -6.47
C GLN A 236 -3.55 -4.01 -6.64
N ASN A 237 -4.10 -4.61 -7.71
CA ASN A 237 -5.54 -4.55 -7.94
C ASN A 237 -6.25 -5.53 -7.00
N ASN A 238 -6.55 -5.06 -5.81
CA ASN A 238 -7.27 -5.81 -4.79
C ASN A 238 -8.80 -5.65 -4.88
N GLN A 239 -9.27 -5.02 -5.97
CA GLN A 239 -10.66 -4.86 -6.41
C GLN A 239 -11.51 -3.90 -5.55
N TRP A 240 -10.92 -3.24 -4.56
CA TRP A 240 -11.66 -2.36 -3.64
C TRP A 240 -10.89 -1.09 -3.30
N ALA A 241 -11.38 0.06 -3.77
CA ALA A 241 -10.94 1.38 -3.29
C ALA A 241 -11.80 1.79 -2.08
N ILE A 242 -11.34 1.45 -0.87
CA ILE A 242 -12.13 1.52 0.38
C ILE A 242 -13.41 0.69 0.22
N SER A 243 -14.55 1.34 -0.08
CA SER A 243 -15.87 0.75 -0.27
C SER A 243 -16.36 0.78 -1.72
N GLN A 244 -15.52 1.26 -2.66
CA GLN A 244 -15.89 1.30 -4.08
C GLN A 244 -15.31 0.10 -4.81
N PRO A 245 -16.13 -0.74 -5.45
CA PRO A 245 -15.67 -1.88 -6.23
C PRO A 245 -15.02 -1.42 -7.53
N LEU A 246 -14.19 -2.29 -8.12
CA LEU A 246 -13.39 -2.00 -9.32
C LEU A 246 -14.24 -1.55 -10.51
N GLU A 247 -15.44 -2.09 -10.70
CA GLU A 247 -16.34 -1.77 -11.82
C GLU A 247 -16.79 -0.30 -11.83
N ARG A 248 -16.71 0.37 -10.68
CA ARG A 248 -16.99 1.81 -10.55
C ARG A 248 -15.77 2.70 -10.84
N GLN A 249 -14.59 2.11 -10.96
CA GLN A 249 -13.33 2.82 -11.18
C GLN A 249 -12.85 2.70 -12.63
N THR A 250 -13.10 1.56 -13.27
CA THR A 250 -12.65 1.30 -14.64
C THR A 250 -13.62 0.39 -15.37
N ARG A 251 -13.65 0.52 -16.71
CA ARG A 251 -14.43 -0.36 -17.60
C ARG A 251 -13.56 -1.37 -18.34
N ILE A 252 -12.25 -1.23 -18.22
CA ILE A 252 -11.26 -2.11 -18.84
C ILE A 252 -10.26 -2.56 -17.78
N PRO A 253 -9.62 -3.73 -17.93
CA PRO A 253 -8.51 -4.13 -17.07
C PRO A 253 -7.44 -3.04 -16.99
N LEU A 254 -6.88 -2.82 -15.78
CA LEU A 254 -6.00 -1.68 -15.53
C LEU A 254 -4.70 -1.74 -16.33
N TYR A 255 -4.12 -2.93 -16.55
CA TYR A 255 -2.90 -3.09 -17.34
C TYR A 255 -3.04 -2.54 -18.75
N LYS A 256 -4.23 -2.55 -19.35
CA LYS A 256 -4.49 -2.01 -20.70
C LYS A 256 -4.33 -0.50 -20.79
N ARG A 257 -4.35 0.22 -19.67
CA ARG A 257 -4.12 1.66 -19.65
C ARG A 257 -2.72 2.01 -20.13
N ALA A 258 -1.71 1.20 -19.81
CA ALA A 258 -0.32 1.41 -20.22
C ALA A 258 -0.17 1.61 -21.74
N GLN A 259 -0.94 0.87 -22.54
CA GLN A 259 -0.93 0.97 -24.00
C GLN A 259 -1.34 2.38 -24.48
N GLY A 260 -2.27 3.04 -23.77
CA GLY A 260 -2.69 4.41 -24.08
C GLY A 260 -1.59 5.45 -23.83
N PHE A 261 -0.61 5.12 -23.00
CA PHE A 261 0.57 5.94 -22.73
C PHE A 261 1.83 5.49 -23.49
N GLY A 262 1.75 4.40 -24.26
CA GLY A 262 2.82 3.94 -25.16
C GLY A 262 3.85 3.02 -24.53
N PHE A 263 3.54 2.32 -23.44
CA PHE A 263 4.41 1.32 -22.83
C PHE A 263 3.67 0.02 -22.45
N PRO A 264 4.37 -1.09 -22.18
CA PRO A 264 3.74 -2.38 -21.93
C PRO A 264 2.98 -2.42 -20.60
N GLY A 265 1.84 -3.12 -20.62
CA GLY A 265 1.09 -3.49 -19.43
C GLY A 265 0.90 -5.00 -19.36
N ILE A 266 1.06 -5.58 -18.19
CA ILE A 266 1.00 -7.03 -17.93
C ILE A 266 0.02 -7.26 -16.79
N ARG A 267 -0.83 -8.28 -16.91
CA ARG A 267 -1.71 -8.72 -15.82
C ARG A 267 -1.21 -10.04 -15.26
N VAL A 268 -0.96 -10.09 -13.96
CA VAL A 268 -0.44 -11.26 -13.26
C VAL A 268 -1.41 -11.71 -12.17
N ASP A 269 -1.51 -13.01 -11.92
CA ASP A 269 -2.20 -13.55 -10.75
C ASP A 269 -1.47 -13.11 -9.48
N GLY A 270 -2.04 -12.11 -8.78
CA GLY A 270 -1.45 -11.51 -7.59
C GLY A 270 -1.46 -12.42 -6.35
N ASN A 271 -2.08 -13.61 -6.44
CA ASN A 271 -2.01 -14.67 -5.42
C ASN A 271 -0.98 -15.76 -5.79
N ASP A 272 -0.31 -15.63 -6.93
CA ASP A 272 0.77 -16.50 -7.38
C ASP A 272 2.13 -15.82 -7.18
N VAL A 273 2.86 -16.22 -6.14
CA VAL A 273 4.17 -15.62 -5.81
C VAL A 273 5.20 -15.89 -6.90
N PHE A 274 5.12 -17.03 -7.62
CA PHE A 274 6.04 -17.35 -8.71
C PHE A 274 5.81 -16.44 -9.91
N ALA A 275 4.54 -16.23 -10.29
CA ALA A 275 4.21 -15.33 -11.39
C ALA A 275 4.56 -13.88 -11.05
N CYS A 276 4.25 -13.41 -9.84
CA CYS A 276 4.63 -12.07 -9.39
C CYS A 276 6.15 -11.88 -9.41
N LEU A 277 6.92 -12.87 -8.98
CA LEU A 277 8.39 -12.83 -9.01
C LEU A 277 8.92 -12.78 -10.44
N ALA A 278 8.49 -13.68 -11.31
CA ALA A 278 8.98 -13.78 -12.69
C ALA A 278 8.67 -12.53 -13.53
N VAL A 279 7.41 -12.07 -13.47
CA VAL A 279 6.96 -10.88 -14.19
C VAL A 279 7.71 -9.64 -13.71
N THR A 280 7.88 -9.49 -12.39
CA THR A 280 8.58 -8.34 -11.82
C THR A 280 10.07 -8.36 -12.14
N ARG A 281 10.74 -9.52 -12.04
CA ARG A 281 12.16 -9.69 -12.47
C ARG A 281 12.37 -9.21 -13.90
N LYS A 282 11.52 -9.65 -14.83
CA LYS A 282 11.62 -9.25 -16.24
C LYS A 282 11.38 -7.77 -16.44
N ALA A 283 10.37 -7.20 -15.79
CA ALA A 283 10.05 -5.78 -15.89
C ALA A 283 11.19 -4.90 -15.34
N LEU A 284 11.76 -5.27 -14.20
CA LEU A 284 12.91 -4.56 -13.61
C LEU A 284 14.16 -4.68 -14.49
N GLU A 285 14.43 -5.86 -15.05
CA GLU A 285 15.54 -6.05 -15.97
C GLU A 285 15.39 -5.18 -17.22
N ASN A 286 14.21 -5.12 -17.82
CA ASN A 286 13.91 -4.22 -18.93
C ASN A 286 14.16 -2.75 -18.53
N ALA A 287 13.72 -2.34 -17.36
CA ALA A 287 13.95 -0.99 -16.87
C ALA A 287 15.46 -0.69 -16.69
N ARG A 288 16.21 -1.57 -16.01
CA ARG A 288 17.66 -1.42 -15.79
C ARG A 288 18.47 -1.38 -17.10
N THR A 289 17.99 -2.07 -18.15
CA THR A 289 18.62 -2.09 -19.48
C THR A 289 18.14 -0.95 -20.40
N GLY A 290 17.33 -0.01 -19.87
CA GLY A 290 16.90 1.18 -20.60
C GLY A 290 15.74 0.94 -21.58
N GLN A 291 14.98 -0.16 -21.42
CA GLN A 291 13.81 -0.44 -22.25
C GLN A 291 12.55 0.34 -21.82
N GLY A 292 12.66 1.12 -20.74
CA GLY A 292 11.60 2.03 -20.28
C GLY A 292 10.63 1.41 -19.27
N PRO A 293 9.46 2.08 -19.08
CA PRO A 293 8.52 1.71 -18.03
C PRO A 293 7.70 0.46 -18.37
N THR A 294 7.19 -0.20 -17.32
CA THR A 294 6.21 -1.29 -17.41
C THR A 294 5.15 -1.11 -16.34
N LEU A 295 3.87 -1.34 -16.70
CA LEU A 295 2.77 -1.46 -15.72
C LEU A 295 2.48 -2.93 -15.45
N ILE A 296 2.55 -3.35 -14.21
CA ILE A 296 2.10 -4.67 -13.74
C ILE A 296 0.79 -4.48 -12.97
N GLU A 297 -0.28 -5.13 -13.41
CA GLU A 297 -1.52 -5.28 -12.66
C GLU A 297 -1.48 -6.64 -11.95
N ALA A 298 -1.15 -6.67 -10.66
CA ALA A 298 -1.27 -7.84 -9.81
C ALA A 298 -2.73 -7.97 -9.37
N PHE A 299 -3.47 -8.86 -10.04
CA PHE A 299 -4.89 -9.08 -9.80
C PHE A 299 -5.07 -10.00 -8.60
N THR A 300 -5.53 -9.46 -7.52
CA THR A 300 -5.68 -10.11 -6.22
C THR A 300 -6.97 -9.70 -5.53
N TYR A 301 -7.09 -9.93 -4.24
CA TYR A 301 -8.26 -9.53 -3.46
C TYR A 301 -7.87 -9.09 -2.05
N ARG A 302 -8.43 -7.97 -1.59
CA ARG A 302 -8.25 -7.52 -0.21
C ARG A 302 -9.14 -8.34 0.72
N MET A 303 -8.57 -9.37 1.36
CA MET A 303 -9.30 -10.26 2.27
C MET A 303 -9.70 -9.57 3.58
N GLY A 304 -8.87 -8.64 4.06
CA GLY A 304 -9.15 -7.83 5.25
C GLY A 304 -10.04 -6.61 4.99
N ALA A 305 -10.33 -5.86 6.04
CA ALA A 305 -10.89 -4.52 5.94
C ALA A 305 -9.91 -3.56 5.25
N HIS A 306 -10.38 -2.41 4.77
CA HIS A 306 -9.50 -1.39 4.20
C HIS A 306 -8.42 -0.96 5.20
N THR A 307 -8.85 -0.64 6.40
CA THR A 307 -8.03 -0.44 7.60
C THR A 307 -8.77 -1.02 8.80
N THR A 308 -8.12 -1.08 9.94
CA THR A 308 -8.72 -1.59 11.20
C THR A 308 -9.93 -0.79 11.70
N THR A 309 -10.15 0.41 11.16
CA THR A 309 -11.32 1.26 11.48
C THR A 309 -12.48 1.08 10.49
N ASP A 310 -12.31 0.25 9.45
CA ASP A 310 -13.31 -0.02 8.41
C ASP A 310 -14.14 -1.28 8.73
N ASP A 311 -15.41 -1.27 8.31
CA ASP A 311 -16.31 -2.43 8.38
C ASP A 311 -16.74 -2.88 6.99
N PRO A 312 -16.03 -3.88 6.41
CA PRO A 312 -16.29 -4.34 5.05
C PRO A 312 -17.64 -5.06 4.89
N THR A 313 -18.27 -5.49 5.97
CA THR A 313 -19.60 -6.15 5.90
C THR A 313 -20.70 -5.21 5.40
N ARG A 314 -20.46 -3.90 5.41
CA ARG A 314 -21.40 -2.88 4.93
C ARG A 314 -21.46 -2.75 3.41
N TYR A 315 -20.45 -3.24 2.69
CA TYR A 315 -20.35 -3.03 1.23
C TYR A 315 -19.86 -4.25 0.44
N ARG A 316 -19.38 -5.30 1.11
CA ARG A 316 -18.77 -6.49 0.50
C ARG A 316 -19.54 -7.75 0.87
N LEU A 317 -19.72 -8.66 -0.11
CA LEU A 317 -20.38 -9.94 0.12
C LEU A 317 -19.40 -10.96 0.70
N LYS A 318 -19.83 -11.69 1.71
CA LYS A 318 -19.03 -12.78 2.31
C LYS A 318 -18.68 -13.87 1.28
N ALA A 319 -19.55 -14.12 0.31
CA ALA A 319 -19.33 -15.11 -0.73
C ALA A 319 -18.09 -14.81 -1.59
N GLU A 320 -17.78 -13.52 -1.85
CA GLU A 320 -16.56 -13.12 -2.57
C GLU A 320 -15.32 -13.51 -1.77
N GLU A 321 -15.31 -13.19 -0.47
CA GLU A 321 -14.20 -13.54 0.42
C GLU A 321 -13.98 -15.05 0.47
N GLU A 322 -15.05 -15.85 0.60
CA GLU A 322 -14.93 -17.32 0.62
C GLU A 322 -14.40 -17.88 -0.70
N ALA A 323 -14.76 -17.30 -1.84
CA ALA A 323 -14.22 -17.70 -3.14
C ALA A 323 -12.71 -17.40 -3.25
N TRP A 324 -12.25 -16.27 -2.71
CA TRP A 324 -10.83 -15.91 -2.73
C TRP A 324 -9.99 -16.68 -1.71
N LYS A 325 -10.56 -17.19 -0.62
CA LYS A 325 -9.87 -18.11 0.31
C LYS A 325 -9.35 -19.36 -0.38
N LEU A 326 -10.04 -19.84 -1.43
CA LEU A 326 -9.61 -20.99 -2.21
C LEU A 326 -8.32 -20.71 -3.04
N LYS A 327 -7.94 -19.44 -3.15
CA LYS A 327 -6.74 -18.98 -3.87
C LYS A 327 -5.67 -18.45 -2.89
N ASP A 328 -5.69 -18.89 -1.64
CA ASP A 328 -4.75 -18.42 -0.62
C ASP A 328 -3.30 -18.64 -1.06
N PRO A 329 -2.45 -17.61 -1.06
CA PRO A 329 -1.07 -17.71 -1.56
C PRO A 329 -0.18 -18.66 -0.75
N ILE A 330 -0.41 -18.77 0.57
CA ILE A 330 0.38 -19.65 1.44
C ILE A 330 0.02 -21.10 1.17
N GLU A 331 -1.29 -21.42 1.13
CA GLU A 331 -1.76 -22.78 0.89
C GLU A 331 -1.35 -23.27 -0.51
N ARG A 332 -1.32 -22.38 -1.51
CA ARG A 332 -0.86 -22.66 -2.86
C ARG A 332 0.61 -23.11 -2.89
N VAL A 333 1.52 -22.36 -2.27
CA VAL A 333 2.94 -22.72 -2.20
C VAL A 333 3.16 -23.97 -1.33
N LYS A 334 2.41 -24.12 -0.22
CA LYS A 334 2.44 -25.30 0.61
C LYS A 334 2.06 -26.56 -0.18
N ALA A 335 0.98 -26.50 -0.95
CA ALA A 335 0.56 -27.59 -1.82
C ALA A 335 1.64 -27.98 -2.83
N TYR A 336 2.33 -26.99 -3.43
CA TYR A 336 3.45 -27.22 -4.34
C TYR A 336 4.62 -27.90 -3.64
N LEU A 337 5.03 -27.43 -2.45
CA LEU A 337 6.13 -28.00 -1.68
C LEU A 337 5.86 -29.48 -1.30
N VAL A 338 4.64 -29.76 -0.85
CA VAL A 338 4.23 -31.13 -0.47
C VAL A 338 4.16 -32.05 -1.69
N ARG A 339 3.56 -31.58 -2.79
CA ARG A 339 3.39 -32.36 -4.03
C ARG A 339 4.71 -32.79 -4.66
N ASN A 340 5.74 -31.96 -4.50
CA ASN A 340 7.07 -32.20 -5.11
C ASN A 340 8.11 -32.73 -4.10
N ASP A 341 7.68 -33.15 -2.91
CA ASP A 341 8.56 -33.64 -1.82
C ASP A 341 9.69 -32.64 -1.45
N LEU A 342 9.41 -31.34 -1.55
CA LEU A 342 10.37 -30.27 -1.28
C LEU A 342 10.38 -29.82 0.19
N ALA A 343 9.37 -30.19 0.97
CA ALA A 343 9.28 -29.90 2.40
C ALA A 343 8.42 -30.96 3.12
N ASP A 344 8.82 -31.28 4.34
CA ASP A 344 8.11 -32.18 5.25
C ASP A 344 7.33 -31.41 6.34
N SER A 345 6.60 -32.13 7.19
CA SER A 345 5.86 -31.54 8.30
C SER A 345 6.78 -30.76 9.27
N GLY A 346 8.00 -31.23 9.49
CA GLY A 346 8.97 -30.60 10.39
C GLY A 346 9.39 -29.21 9.88
N PHE A 347 9.49 -29.03 8.56
CA PHE A 347 9.73 -27.71 7.98
C PHE A 347 8.57 -26.74 8.25
N PHE A 348 7.33 -27.16 8.01
CA PHE A 348 6.16 -26.30 8.22
C PHE A 348 5.98 -25.93 9.69
N ASP A 349 6.18 -26.88 10.61
CA ASP A 349 6.13 -26.66 12.06
C ASP A 349 7.19 -25.64 12.49
N LYS A 350 8.41 -25.76 11.96
CA LYS A 350 9.50 -24.81 12.24
C LYS A 350 9.17 -23.39 11.79
N VAL A 351 8.63 -23.23 10.57
CA VAL A 351 8.23 -21.90 10.04
C VAL A 351 7.11 -21.31 10.89
N GLU A 352 6.11 -22.10 11.27
CA GLU A 352 5.02 -21.64 12.13
C GLU A 352 5.52 -21.24 13.53
N ASP A 353 6.46 -21.98 14.12
CA ASP A 353 7.03 -21.64 15.41
C ASP A 353 7.88 -20.37 15.36
N GLU A 354 8.64 -20.18 14.28
CA GLU A 354 9.38 -18.95 14.00
C GLU A 354 8.42 -17.75 13.90
N ALA A 355 7.34 -17.88 13.13
CA ALA A 355 6.34 -16.84 12.98
C ALA A 355 5.67 -16.48 14.31
N LYS A 356 5.35 -17.48 15.15
CA LYS A 356 4.81 -17.26 16.51
C LYS A 356 5.81 -16.57 17.42
N GLN A 357 7.07 -16.93 17.34
CA GLN A 357 8.12 -16.31 18.14
C GLN A 357 8.29 -14.83 17.76
N LEU A 358 8.43 -14.54 16.45
CA LEU A 358 8.50 -13.17 15.96
C LEU A 358 7.29 -12.33 16.39
N SER A 359 6.10 -12.90 16.31
CA SER A 359 4.86 -12.22 16.74
C SER A 359 4.90 -11.84 18.23
N ARG A 360 5.40 -12.72 19.11
CA ARG A 360 5.56 -12.41 20.55
C ARG A 360 6.59 -11.31 20.79
N GLU A 361 7.75 -11.44 20.16
CA GLU A 361 8.83 -10.45 20.29
C GLU A 361 8.38 -9.07 19.77
N LEU A 362 7.70 -9.04 18.63
CA LEU A 362 7.16 -7.82 18.05
C LEU A 362 6.12 -7.15 18.95
N ARG A 363 5.23 -7.96 19.57
CA ARG A 363 4.26 -7.47 20.55
C ARG A 363 4.95 -6.85 21.75
N GLU A 364 5.88 -7.58 22.37
CA GLU A 364 6.61 -7.10 23.55
C GLU A 364 7.40 -5.83 23.25
N ALA A 365 8.09 -5.79 22.12
CA ALA A 365 8.84 -4.63 21.69
C ALA A 365 7.93 -3.43 21.38
N CYS A 366 6.77 -3.64 20.74
CA CYS A 366 5.81 -2.58 20.47
C CYS A 366 5.25 -1.96 21.74
N LEU A 367 4.90 -2.78 22.74
CA LEU A 367 4.40 -2.30 24.03
C LEU A 367 5.47 -1.53 24.83
N ALA A 368 6.74 -1.86 24.62
CA ALA A 368 7.88 -1.22 25.27
C ALA A 368 8.35 0.07 24.57
N LEU A 369 7.83 0.41 23.38
CA LEU A 369 8.20 1.65 22.69
C LEU A 369 7.86 2.86 23.55
N PRO A 370 8.83 3.74 23.84
CA PRO A 370 8.56 4.95 24.60
C PRO A 370 7.73 5.95 23.78
N ASP A 371 6.96 6.76 24.46
CA ASP A 371 6.37 7.93 23.82
C ASP A 371 7.47 8.93 23.46
N PRO A 372 7.36 9.68 22.36
CA PRO A 372 8.33 10.68 21.98
C PRO A 372 8.34 11.83 22.99
N GLU A 373 9.52 12.39 23.24
CA GLU A 373 9.66 13.59 24.06
C GLU A 373 8.83 14.73 23.45
N PRO A 374 7.90 15.34 24.21
CA PRO A 374 6.96 16.33 23.65
C PRO A 374 7.61 17.50 22.92
N LEU A 375 8.81 17.92 23.36
CA LEU A 375 9.54 19.02 22.73
C LEU A 375 10.31 18.62 21.48
N SER A 376 10.49 17.32 21.20
CA SER A 376 11.21 16.83 20.02
C SER A 376 10.56 17.21 18.69
N MET A 377 9.27 17.58 18.72
CA MET A 377 8.56 18.05 17.51
C MET A 377 9.17 19.32 16.89
N PHE A 378 9.92 20.10 17.67
CA PHE A 378 10.56 21.34 17.23
C PHE A 378 11.98 21.13 16.65
N ASP A 379 12.58 19.94 16.88
CA ASP A 379 14.02 19.73 16.61
C ASP A 379 14.34 19.62 15.10
N HIS A 380 13.37 19.24 14.27
CA HIS A 380 13.59 18.92 12.86
C HIS A 380 12.75 19.76 11.90
N VAL A 381 12.19 20.88 12.35
CA VAL A 381 11.35 21.75 11.49
C VAL A 381 12.20 22.51 10.48
N TYR A 382 13.37 22.99 10.91
CA TYR A 382 14.34 23.70 10.06
C TYR A 382 15.75 23.15 10.28
N ALA A 383 16.60 23.27 9.25
CA ALA A 383 18.02 22.88 9.33
C ALA A 383 18.83 23.77 10.31
N GLU A 384 18.42 25.02 10.46
CA GLU A 384 19.03 25.98 11.39
C GLU A 384 17.99 26.44 12.41
N ARG A 385 18.46 26.89 13.56
CA ARG A 385 17.59 27.41 14.63
C ARG A 385 16.77 28.60 14.14
N HIS A 386 15.44 28.49 14.23
CA HIS A 386 14.52 29.53 13.78
C HIS A 386 13.91 30.25 14.99
N PRO A 387 13.93 31.61 15.05
CA PRO A 387 13.46 32.36 16.22
C PRO A 387 12.01 32.04 16.62
N LEU A 388 11.09 31.93 15.64
CA LEU A 388 9.70 31.59 15.90
C LEU A 388 9.54 30.18 16.53
N MET A 389 10.26 29.18 15.98
CA MET A 389 10.22 27.82 16.55
C MET A 389 10.80 27.78 17.96
N THR A 390 11.81 28.59 18.25
CA THR A 390 12.36 28.72 19.60
C THR A 390 11.32 29.31 20.57
N GLU A 391 10.65 30.37 20.16
CA GLU A 391 9.59 30.99 20.96
C GLU A 391 8.42 30.02 21.21
N GLU A 392 7.96 29.31 20.18
CA GLU A 392 6.88 28.32 20.31
C GLU A 392 7.30 27.15 21.21
N GLN A 393 8.54 26.67 21.11
CA GLN A 393 9.10 25.63 21.97
C GLN A 393 9.13 26.07 23.45
N GLU A 394 9.57 27.30 23.72
CA GLU A 394 9.61 27.88 25.08
C GLU A 394 8.19 28.03 25.65
N GLN A 395 7.23 28.49 24.83
CA GLN A 395 5.82 28.62 25.27
C GLN A 395 5.21 27.24 25.55
N PHE A 396 5.49 26.23 24.71
CA PHE A 396 4.99 24.88 24.92
C PHE A 396 5.64 24.21 26.13
N ALA A 397 6.93 24.43 26.39
CA ALA A 397 7.62 23.94 27.56
C ALA A 397 6.99 24.55 28.87
N ALA A 398 6.71 25.85 28.86
CA ALA A 398 6.02 26.50 29.98
C ALA A 398 4.60 25.94 30.19
N TYR A 399 3.87 25.66 29.11
CA TYR A 399 2.55 25.02 29.17
C TYR A 399 2.64 23.63 29.80
N LEU A 400 3.58 22.78 29.41
CA LEU A 400 3.77 21.45 30.00
C LEU A 400 4.12 21.52 31.47
N ALA A 401 5.03 22.43 31.86
CA ALA A 401 5.41 22.64 33.29
C ALA A 401 4.22 23.04 34.18
N SER A 402 3.23 23.75 33.64
CA SER A 402 2.04 24.16 34.39
C SER A 402 1.18 22.98 34.89
N PHE A 403 1.24 21.81 34.24
CA PHE A 403 0.53 20.60 34.68
C PHE A 403 1.25 19.92 35.87
N GLU A 404 2.58 19.98 35.91
CA GLU A 404 3.37 19.40 37.00
C GLU A 404 3.18 20.16 38.32
N GLU A 405 3.04 21.50 38.26
CA GLU A 405 2.78 22.35 39.40
C GLU A 405 1.36 22.17 39.97
N GLY A 406 0.37 21.87 39.10
CA GLY A 406 -1.02 21.62 39.50
C GLY A 406 -1.28 20.27 40.14
N SER A 407 -0.30 19.36 40.13
CA SER A 407 -0.40 17.99 40.66
C SER A 407 0.16 17.85 42.09
N LYS A 408 0.63 18.95 42.73
CA LYS A 408 1.04 19.04 44.10
C LYS A 408 -0.05 19.70 44.92
#